data_d31ae4d410fe121a3a0c40954202c977
#
_entry.id   d31ae4d410fe121a3a0c40954202c977
#
_cell.length_a   1.000
_cell.length_b   1.000
_cell.length_c   1.000
_cell.angle_alpha   90.00
_cell.angle_beta   90.00
_cell.angle_gamma   90.00
#
_symmetry.space_group_name_H-M   'P 1'
#
loop_
_entity.id
_entity.type
_entity.pdbx_description
1 polymer ?
#
loop_
_entity_poly.entity_id
_entity_poly.type
_entity_poly.pdbx_seq_one_letter_code
_entity_poly.pdbx_strand_id
1 'polypeptide(L)'
;MEILVGKGGNQSMPITDETVSRIHCKIEVLDSGFIAVTNLSASGTFLNGQKLVKRTLVKREDELQLGVRFKATIHELLDSVNYETFTWHQVVRDKYLTSNALQAFISTSAQKVNDQLPCYFMPVVKSAMAYYMTDENKFREAQNLIYEAGDMLYDMQDGSELMQGIYASILTVCARLYLHVDRLDVAKETILGAAGIFDRLQTDCLGCCMEQRKETYNMAAEILTKSGQTDQATVYINKV
;
A
#
# COMPACT_ATOMS: atom_id res chain seq x y z
N MET A 1 7.84 11.43 2.13
CA MET A 1 8.27 11.40 3.55
C MET A 1 9.72 10.99 3.63
N GLU A 2 10.41 11.48 4.65
CA GLU A 2 11.85 11.24 4.85
C GLU A 2 12.09 10.61 6.23
N ILE A 3 12.83 9.51 6.27
CA ILE A 3 13.16 8.76 7.48
C ILE A 3 14.68 8.72 7.59
N LEU A 4 15.22 9.22 8.68
CA LEU A 4 16.63 9.10 9.01
C LEU A 4 16.85 7.87 9.88
N VAL A 5 17.69 6.98 9.41
CA VAL A 5 18.04 5.72 10.06
C VAL A 5 19.46 5.80 10.63
N GLY A 6 19.65 5.43 11.88
CA GLY A 6 20.95 5.46 12.52
C GLY A 6 20.89 5.25 14.03
N LYS A 7 22.05 5.30 14.68
CA LYS A 7 22.19 5.03 16.12
C LYS A 7 21.91 6.25 17.04
N GLY A 8 21.63 7.41 16.46
CA GLY A 8 21.40 8.65 17.22
C GLY A 8 19.99 8.73 17.82
N GLY A 9 19.87 9.31 19.04
CA GLY A 9 18.58 9.48 19.72
C GLY A 9 17.59 10.42 19.05
N ASN A 10 18.02 11.18 18.03
CA ASN A 10 17.16 12.11 17.26
C ASN A 10 16.76 11.54 15.88
N GLN A 11 16.99 10.25 15.66
CA GLN A 11 16.65 9.62 14.38
C GLN A 11 15.18 9.16 14.39
N SER A 12 14.55 9.20 13.24
CA SER A 12 13.19 8.67 13.06
C SER A 12 13.15 7.17 13.38
N MET A 13 14.29 6.50 13.17
CA MET A 13 14.48 5.09 13.46
C MET A 13 15.82 4.85 14.16
N PRO A 14 15.84 4.78 15.49
CA PRO A 14 17.06 4.51 16.25
C PRO A 14 17.42 3.03 16.19
N ILE A 15 18.71 2.75 15.85
CA ILE A 15 19.29 1.41 15.84
C ILE A 15 20.31 1.31 16.99
N THR A 16 20.29 0.23 17.75
CA THR A 16 21.17 0.04 18.89
C THR A 16 22.53 -0.57 18.55
N ASP A 17 22.77 -0.97 17.29
CA ASP A 17 24.02 -1.57 16.84
C ASP A 17 25.17 -0.54 16.79
N GLU A 18 26.27 -0.84 17.49
CA GLU A 18 27.43 0.07 17.62
C GLU A 18 28.16 0.32 16.30
N THR A 19 28.03 -0.58 15.32
CA THR A 19 28.66 -0.45 14.00
C THR A 19 27.86 0.46 13.07
N VAL A 20 26.67 0.86 13.46
CA VAL A 20 25.81 1.78 12.71
C VAL A 20 26.18 3.22 13.05
N SER A 21 26.32 4.08 12.06
CA SER A 21 26.59 5.51 12.24
C SER A 21 25.43 6.23 12.90
N ARG A 22 25.70 7.37 13.55
CA ARG A 22 24.63 8.20 14.17
C ARG A 22 23.53 8.56 13.19
N ILE A 23 23.90 8.99 11.98
CA ILE A 23 23.03 9.07 10.80
C ILE A 23 23.66 8.15 9.77
N HIS A 24 23.01 7.04 9.43
CA HIS A 24 23.61 6.02 8.58
C HIS A 24 23.06 6.07 7.16
N CYS A 25 21.77 6.09 7.01
CA CYS A 25 21.12 6.27 5.72
C CYS A 25 19.82 7.07 5.86
N LYS A 26 19.32 7.51 4.73
CA LYS A 26 18.04 8.13 4.57
C LYS A 26 17.17 7.25 3.68
N ILE A 27 15.97 6.96 4.16
CA ILE A 27 14.91 6.33 3.37
C ILE A 27 13.90 7.41 3.02
N GLU A 28 13.64 7.59 1.74
CA GLU A 28 12.66 8.53 1.22
C GLU A 28 11.52 7.75 0.61
N VAL A 29 10.34 7.97 1.11
CA VAL A 29 9.15 7.54 0.42
C VAL A 29 8.64 8.72 -0.39
N LEU A 30 8.70 8.56 -1.69
CA LEU A 30 8.34 9.59 -2.65
C LEU A 30 6.82 9.69 -2.76
N ASP A 31 6.36 10.84 -3.18
CA ASP A 31 4.93 11.07 -3.41
C ASP A 31 4.33 10.14 -4.49
N SER A 32 5.19 9.63 -5.35
CA SER A 32 4.85 8.58 -6.32
C SER A 32 4.68 7.20 -5.67
N GLY A 33 5.00 7.10 -4.38
CA GLY A 33 5.03 5.85 -3.63
C GLY A 33 6.32 5.03 -3.80
N PHE A 34 7.25 5.44 -4.67
CA PHE A 34 8.55 4.80 -4.75
C PHE A 34 9.35 5.02 -3.47
N ILE A 35 10.19 4.06 -3.14
CA ILE A 35 11.10 4.14 -2.03
C ILE A 35 12.51 4.34 -2.58
N ALA A 36 13.22 5.32 -2.05
CA ALA A 36 14.62 5.56 -2.37
C ALA A 36 15.47 5.51 -1.10
N VAL A 37 16.67 4.95 -1.22
CA VAL A 37 17.65 4.93 -0.13
C VAL A 37 18.90 5.70 -0.54
N THR A 38 19.37 6.54 0.38
CA THR A 38 20.61 7.29 0.23
C THR A 38 21.56 6.93 1.38
N ASN A 39 22.75 6.50 1.05
CA ASN A 39 23.79 6.28 2.05
C ASN A 39 24.33 7.63 2.56
N LEU A 40 24.39 7.78 3.89
CA LEU A 40 24.95 8.95 4.59
C LEU A 40 26.15 8.57 5.48
N SER A 41 26.51 7.28 5.51
CA SER A 41 27.56 6.75 6.36
C SER A 41 28.87 6.54 5.61
N ALA A 42 29.99 6.85 6.24
CA ALA A 42 31.31 6.53 5.72
C ALA A 42 31.57 5.00 5.65
N SER A 43 30.97 4.24 6.57
CA SER A 43 31.06 2.76 6.56
C SER A 43 30.26 2.13 5.42
N GLY A 44 29.30 2.88 4.86
CA GLY A 44 28.49 2.46 3.71
C GLY A 44 27.22 1.73 4.11
N THR A 45 26.23 1.85 3.24
CA THR A 45 24.97 1.11 3.26
C THR A 45 25.03 0.10 2.12
N PHE A 46 24.59 -1.12 2.36
CA PHE A 46 24.57 -2.17 1.35
C PHE A 46 23.12 -2.58 1.07
N LEU A 47 22.80 -2.70 -0.20
CA LEU A 47 21.51 -3.17 -0.69
C LEU A 47 21.70 -4.54 -1.34
N ASN A 48 21.06 -5.58 -0.82
CA ASN A 48 21.21 -6.96 -1.29
C ASN A 48 22.69 -7.38 -1.43
N GLY A 49 23.54 -6.95 -0.46
CA GLY A 49 24.97 -7.23 -0.44
C GLY A 49 25.83 -6.29 -1.31
N GLN A 50 25.26 -5.38 -2.08
CA GLN A 50 25.98 -4.41 -2.92
C GLN A 50 26.03 -3.03 -2.26
N LYS A 51 27.21 -2.40 -2.23
CA LYS A 51 27.37 -1.08 -1.62
C LYS A 51 26.64 -0.01 -2.42
N LEU A 52 25.82 0.77 -1.74
CA LEU A 52 25.14 1.93 -2.33
C LEU A 52 26.13 3.07 -2.54
N VAL A 53 26.30 3.50 -3.80
CA VAL A 53 27.18 4.63 -4.18
C VAL A 53 26.39 5.90 -4.50
N LYS A 54 25.11 5.79 -4.75
CA LYS A 54 24.22 6.90 -5.07
C LYS A 54 22.82 6.63 -4.50
N ARG A 55 21.96 7.65 -4.53
CA ARG A 55 20.53 7.49 -4.23
C ARG A 55 19.94 6.44 -5.18
N THR A 56 19.35 5.40 -4.63
CA THR A 56 18.88 4.22 -5.36
C THR A 56 17.44 3.92 -5.00
N LEU A 57 16.62 3.65 -6.00
CA LEU A 57 15.28 3.13 -5.79
C LEU A 57 15.34 1.68 -5.32
N VAL A 58 14.49 1.33 -4.38
CA VAL A 58 14.48 0.03 -3.71
C VAL A 58 13.07 -0.52 -3.66
N LYS A 59 12.98 -1.85 -3.53
CA LYS A 59 11.74 -2.58 -3.26
C LYS A 59 11.59 -2.80 -1.75
N ARG A 60 10.38 -3.13 -1.30
CA ARG A 60 10.12 -3.43 0.11
C ARG A 60 10.84 -4.69 0.59
N GLU A 61 11.02 -5.66 -0.28
CA GLU A 61 11.67 -6.94 -0.02
C GLU A 61 13.20 -6.85 -0.03
N ASP A 62 13.77 -5.74 -0.51
CA ASP A 62 15.21 -5.55 -0.55
C ASP A 62 15.80 -5.50 0.87
N GLU A 63 16.91 -6.24 1.07
CA GLU A 63 17.67 -6.23 2.32
C GLU A 63 18.63 -5.06 2.36
N LEU A 64 18.51 -4.21 3.39
CA LEU A 64 19.54 -3.23 3.75
C LEU A 64 20.45 -3.79 4.84
N GLN A 65 21.75 -3.69 4.62
CA GLN A 65 22.74 -3.88 5.66
C GLN A 65 23.35 -2.53 6.03
N LEU A 66 23.32 -2.22 7.32
CA LEU A 66 23.87 -1.01 7.92
C LEU A 66 24.98 -1.40 8.88
N GLY A 67 26.17 -0.86 8.68
CA GLY A 67 27.34 -1.29 9.46
C GLY A 67 27.74 -2.74 9.17
N VAL A 68 28.18 -3.47 10.21
CA VAL A 68 28.70 -4.84 10.05
C VAL A 68 27.64 -5.90 10.28
N ARG A 69 26.72 -5.65 11.20
CA ARG A 69 25.81 -6.70 11.72
C ARG A 69 24.34 -6.45 11.45
N PHE A 70 23.94 -5.19 11.40
CA PHE A 70 22.52 -4.87 11.27
C PHE A 70 22.05 -5.15 9.84
N LYS A 71 21.03 -5.98 9.73
CA LYS A 71 20.33 -6.29 8.49
C LYS A 71 18.82 -6.24 8.73
N ALA A 72 18.11 -5.63 7.81
CA ALA A 72 16.66 -5.61 7.80
C ALA A 72 16.17 -5.39 6.38
N THR A 73 15.00 -5.89 6.06
CA THR A 73 14.31 -5.53 4.82
C THR A 73 13.80 -4.09 4.90
N ILE A 74 13.61 -3.47 3.76
CA ILE A 74 12.97 -2.14 3.68
C ILE A 74 11.60 -2.18 4.36
N HIS A 75 10.87 -3.29 4.23
CA HIS A 75 9.58 -3.51 4.86
C HIS A 75 9.67 -3.43 6.39
N GLU A 76 10.56 -4.22 7.00
CA GLU A 76 10.77 -4.19 8.46
C GLU A 76 11.19 -2.81 8.97
N LEU A 77 12.05 -2.10 8.22
CA LEU A 77 12.45 -0.75 8.56
C LEU A 77 11.29 0.24 8.51
N LEU A 78 10.43 0.13 7.52
CA LEU A 78 9.26 0.99 7.39
C LEU A 78 8.21 0.69 8.46
N ASP A 79 7.98 -0.56 8.80
CA ASP A 79 7.00 -0.97 9.80
C ASP A 79 7.41 -0.52 11.22
N SER A 80 8.72 -0.49 11.52
CA SER A 80 9.22 -0.04 12.82
C SER A 80 9.02 1.46 13.11
N VAL A 81 8.66 2.26 12.10
CA VAL A 81 8.43 3.72 12.22
C VAL A 81 6.95 4.06 12.40
N ASN A 82 6.11 3.11 12.79
CA ASN A 82 4.65 3.30 12.89
C ASN A 82 4.05 3.75 11.54
N TYR A 83 4.39 3.01 10.51
CA TYR A 83 4.00 3.27 9.13
C TYR A 83 2.56 2.88 8.83
N GLU A 84 1.72 2.79 9.85
CA GLU A 84 0.32 2.36 9.80
C GLU A 84 -0.53 3.16 8.79
N THR A 85 -0.06 4.35 8.41
CA THR A 85 -0.79 5.22 7.48
C THR A 85 -0.24 5.22 6.07
N PHE A 86 0.91 4.59 5.85
CA PHE A 86 1.55 4.63 4.55
C PHE A 86 1.20 3.42 3.70
N THR A 87 0.11 3.52 3.00
CA THR A 87 -0.19 2.61 1.89
C THR A 87 0.02 3.34 0.57
N TRP A 88 0.47 2.61 -0.44
CA TRP A 88 0.53 3.12 -1.80
C TRP A 88 -0.79 3.76 -2.22
N HIS A 89 -1.89 3.13 -1.85
CA HIS A 89 -3.24 3.59 -2.11
C HIS A 89 -3.50 4.96 -1.49
N GLN A 90 -3.06 5.19 -0.26
CA GLN A 90 -3.25 6.45 0.45
C GLN A 90 -2.38 7.56 -0.13
N VAL A 91 -1.11 7.27 -0.46
CA VAL A 91 -0.21 8.24 -1.09
C VAL A 91 -0.72 8.67 -2.46
N VAL A 92 -1.16 7.73 -3.26
CA VAL A 92 -1.75 8.02 -4.56
C VAL A 92 -3.03 8.84 -4.38
N ARG A 93 -3.87 8.48 -3.41
CA ARG A 93 -5.13 9.16 -3.10
C ARG A 93 -4.93 10.59 -2.58
N ASP A 94 -3.99 10.81 -1.66
CA ASP A 94 -3.76 12.12 -1.06
C ASP A 94 -3.15 13.13 -2.02
N LYS A 95 -2.34 12.69 -2.97
CA LYS A 95 -1.63 13.58 -3.88
C LYS A 95 -2.28 13.75 -5.24
N TYR A 96 -2.95 12.74 -5.74
CA TYR A 96 -3.54 12.75 -7.08
C TYR A 96 -5.06 12.75 -6.97
N LEU A 97 -5.63 13.95 -6.81
CA LEU A 97 -7.06 14.16 -6.56
C LEU A 97 -7.96 13.92 -7.78
N THR A 98 -7.41 13.61 -8.94
CA THR A 98 -8.18 13.36 -10.15
C THR A 98 -7.65 12.17 -10.93
N SER A 99 -8.53 11.49 -11.65
CA SER A 99 -8.15 10.37 -12.54
C SER A 99 -7.14 10.79 -13.62
N ASN A 100 -7.24 12.01 -14.14
CA ASN A 100 -6.31 12.53 -15.14
C ASN A 100 -4.88 12.71 -14.58
N ALA A 101 -4.75 13.19 -13.35
CA ALA A 101 -3.46 13.33 -12.70
C ALA A 101 -2.79 11.98 -12.46
N LEU A 102 -3.57 10.96 -12.05
CA LEU A 102 -3.10 9.59 -11.90
C LEU A 102 -2.69 8.97 -13.24
N GLN A 103 -3.43 9.21 -14.29
CA GLN A 103 -3.11 8.71 -15.62
C GLN A 103 -1.81 9.33 -16.16
N ALA A 104 -1.61 10.62 -15.97
CA ALA A 104 -0.36 11.29 -16.31
C ALA A 104 0.82 10.74 -15.52
N PHE A 105 0.63 10.46 -14.24
CA PHE A 105 1.63 9.83 -13.37
C PHE A 105 2.00 8.42 -13.86
N ILE A 106 1.03 7.56 -14.18
CA ILE A 106 1.27 6.21 -14.71
C ILE A 106 2.10 6.29 -16.00
N SER A 107 1.67 7.14 -16.95
CA SER A 107 2.35 7.28 -18.23
C SER A 107 3.80 7.74 -18.08
N THR A 108 4.07 8.62 -17.12
CA THR A 108 5.41 9.14 -16.84
C THR A 108 6.27 8.13 -16.08
N SER A 109 5.70 7.41 -15.14
CA SER A 109 6.42 6.47 -14.27
C SER A 109 6.70 5.14 -14.96
N ALA A 110 5.76 4.62 -15.75
CA ALA A 110 5.93 3.38 -16.49
C ALA A 110 7.11 3.43 -17.49
N GLN A 111 7.38 4.61 -18.04
CA GLN A 111 8.51 4.80 -18.95
C GLN A 111 9.89 4.85 -18.25
N LYS A 112 9.91 5.19 -16.97
CA LYS A 112 11.16 5.44 -16.22
C LYS A 112 11.64 4.28 -15.36
N VAL A 113 10.77 3.33 -14.99
CA VAL A 113 11.06 2.45 -13.83
C VAL A 113 10.49 1.03 -13.96
N ASN A 114 10.36 0.51 -15.18
CA ASN A 114 9.70 -0.78 -15.46
C ASN A 114 10.19 -1.98 -14.60
N ASP A 115 11.44 -1.99 -14.14
CA ASP A 115 12.01 -3.15 -13.44
C ASP A 115 12.15 -2.97 -11.92
N GLN A 116 11.71 -1.84 -11.37
CA GLN A 116 11.94 -1.48 -9.95
C GLN A 116 10.67 -1.26 -9.13
N LEU A 117 9.51 -1.39 -9.76
CA LEU A 117 8.23 -1.26 -9.06
C LEU A 117 7.84 -2.59 -8.41
N PRO A 118 7.31 -2.56 -7.18
CA PRO A 118 6.65 -3.75 -6.63
C PRO A 118 5.56 -4.24 -7.60
N CYS A 119 5.42 -5.55 -7.72
CA CYS A 119 4.43 -6.15 -8.64
C CYS A 119 3.00 -5.66 -8.38
N TYR A 120 2.66 -5.35 -7.12
CA TYR A 120 1.35 -4.83 -6.73
C TYR A 120 1.14 -3.33 -7.03
N PHE A 121 2.15 -2.60 -7.48
CA PHE A 121 2.05 -1.15 -7.67
C PHE A 121 0.97 -0.78 -8.71
N MET A 122 1.03 -1.37 -9.89
CA MET A 122 0.05 -1.07 -10.94
C MET A 122 -1.39 -1.44 -10.57
N PRO A 123 -1.67 -2.60 -9.96
CA PRO A 123 -2.99 -2.90 -9.41
C PRO A 123 -3.49 -1.83 -8.43
N VAL A 124 -2.66 -1.39 -7.50
CA VAL A 124 -3.04 -0.35 -6.52
C VAL A 124 -3.33 0.98 -7.20
N VAL A 125 -2.50 1.41 -8.14
CA VAL A 125 -2.71 2.67 -8.87
C VAL A 125 -3.98 2.61 -9.73
N LYS A 126 -4.23 1.51 -10.43
CA LYS A 126 -5.47 1.32 -11.20
C LYS A 126 -6.71 1.35 -10.30
N SER A 127 -6.63 0.72 -9.13
CA SER A 127 -7.71 0.75 -8.14
C SER A 127 -7.97 2.17 -7.64
N ALA A 128 -6.92 2.94 -7.34
CA ALA A 128 -7.06 4.34 -6.93
C ALA A 128 -7.66 5.22 -8.04
N MET A 129 -7.26 5.01 -9.30
CA MET A 129 -7.90 5.68 -10.44
C MET A 129 -9.39 5.35 -10.54
N ALA A 130 -9.74 4.07 -10.39
CA ALA A 130 -11.13 3.64 -10.43
C ALA A 130 -11.96 4.28 -9.31
N TYR A 131 -11.38 4.43 -8.12
CA TYR A 131 -12.01 5.13 -7.02
C TYR A 131 -12.40 6.56 -7.41
N TYR A 132 -11.45 7.35 -7.95
CA TYR A 132 -11.73 8.72 -8.38
C TYR A 132 -12.67 8.80 -9.59
N MET A 133 -12.53 7.89 -10.55
CA MET A 133 -13.44 7.82 -11.70
C MET A 133 -14.87 7.51 -11.29
N THR A 134 -15.05 6.73 -10.22
CA THR A 134 -16.38 6.48 -9.65
C THR A 134 -17.00 7.78 -9.12
N ASP A 135 -16.23 8.60 -8.41
CA ASP A 135 -16.68 9.91 -7.92
C ASP A 135 -16.94 10.91 -9.06
N GLU A 136 -16.22 10.76 -10.17
CA GLU A 136 -16.42 11.55 -11.40
C GLU A 136 -17.57 11.01 -12.29
N ASN A 137 -18.32 9.99 -11.86
CA ASN A 137 -19.38 9.28 -12.60
C ASN A 137 -18.91 8.61 -13.90
N LYS A 138 -17.63 8.27 -14.02
CA LYS A 138 -17.03 7.54 -15.13
C LYS A 138 -17.04 6.03 -14.86
N PHE A 139 -18.24 5.47 -14.67
CA PHE A 139 -18.40 4.11 -14.14
C PHE A 139 -17.83 3.01 -15.04
N ARG A 140 -17.93 3.16 -16.35
CA ARG A 140 -17.42 2.16 -17.30
C ARG A 140 -15.89 2.09 -17.27
N GLU A 141 -15.24 3.24 -17.25
CA GLU A 141 -13.79 3.35 -17.16
C GLU A 141 -13.29 2.84 -15.80
N ALA A 142 -13.98 3.19 -14.72
CA ALA A 142 -13.69 2.69 -13.38
C ALA A 142 -13.79 1.16 -13.32
N GLN A 143 -14.84 0.58 -13.90
CA GLN A 143 -15.03 -0.87 -13.94
C GLN A 143 -13.90 -1.58 -14.70
N ASN A 144 -13.48 -1.06 -15.85
CA ASN A 144 -12.39 -1.64 -16.62
C ASN A 144 -11.08 -1.65 -15.81
N LEU A 145 -10.76 -0.54 -15.13
CA LEU A 145 -9.55 -0.45 -14.30
C LEU A 145 -9.57 -1.42 -13.12
N ILE A 146 -10.74 -1.62 -12.49
CA ILE A 146 -10.90 -2.59 -11.39
C ILE A 146 -10.65 -4.02 -11.90
N TYR A 147 -11.20 -4.37 -13.05
CA TYR A 147 -10.99 -5.71 -13.63
C TYR A 147 -9.53 -5.91 -14.02
N GLU A 148 -8.92 -4.95 -14.69
CA GLU A 148 -7.49 -5.01 -15.00
C GLU A 148 -6.61 -5.15 -13.74
N ALA A 149 -6.93 -4.42 -12.67
CA ALA A 149 -6.22 -4.52 -11.41
C ALA A 149 -6.40 -5.90 -10.76
N GLY A 150 -7.61 -6.47 -10.82
CA GLY A 150 -7.91 -7.80 -10.30
C GLY A 150 -7.20 -8.90 -11.08
N ASP A 151 -7.22 -8.82 -12.42
CA ASP A 151 -6.54 -9.80 -13.28
C ASP A 151 -5.02 -9.79 -13.06
N MET A 152 -4.42 -8.61 -12.95
CA MET A 152 -2.98 -8.48 -12.65
C MET A 152 -2.60 -9.15 -11.32
N LEU A 153 -3.45 -9.06 -10.30
CA LEU A 153 -3.19 -9.71 -9.02
C LEU A 153 -3.46 -11.21 -9.05
N TYR A 154 -4.42 -11.65 -9.86
CA TYR A 154 -4.73 -13.08 -9.98
C TYR A 154 -3.52 -13.86 -10.49
N ASP A 155 -2.81 -13.33 -11.47
CA ASP A 155 -1.60 -13.93 -12.02
C ASP A 155 -0.41 -13.88 -11.05
N MET A 156 -0.45 -13.00 -10.04
CA MET A 156 0.62 -12.77 -9.07
C MET A 156 0.36 -13.43 -7.71
N GLN A 157 -0.64 -14.29 -7.58
CA GLN A 157 -1.01 -14.92 -6.31
C GLN A 157 0.10 -15.84 -5.80
N ASP A 158 1.04 -15.26 -5.05
CA ASP A 158 2.00 -16.01 -4.23
C ASP A 158 1.41 -16.47 -2.89
N GLY A 159 0.15 -16.13 -2.63
CA GLY A 159 -0.53 -16.44 -1.38
C GLY A 159 -0.11 -15.58 -0.19
N SER A 160 0.77 -14.59 -0.38
CA SER A 160 1.20 -13.71 0.71
C SER A 160 0.02 -12.91 1.29
N GLU A 161 0.06 -12.66 2.59
CA GLU A 161 -0.99 -11.87 3.27
C GLU A 161 -1.07 -10.44 2.72
N LEU A 162 0.07 -9.86 2.34
CA LEU A 162 0.11 -8.55 1.70
C LEU A 162 -0.70 -8.53 0.39
N MET A 163 -0.50 -9.52 -0.48
CA MET A 163 -1.23 -9.61 -1.75
C MET A 163 -2.73 -9.84 -1.54
N GLN A 164 -3.10 -10.65 -0.54
CA GLN A 164 -4.49 -10.84 -0.15
C GLN A 164 -5.12 -9.53 0.37
N GLY A 165 -4.40 -8.77 1.19
CA GLY A 165 -4.84 -7.46 1.69
C GLY A 165 -5.05 -6.44 0.56
N ILE A 166 -4.15 -6.41 -0.43
CA ILE A 166 -4.27 -5.56 -1.61
C ILE A 166 -5.48 -5.98 -2.46
N TYR A 167 -5.67 -7.28 -2.66
CA TYR A 167 -6.83 -7.78 -3.40
C TYR A 167 -8.15 -7.43 -2.70
N ALA A 168 -8.22 -7.58 -1.38
CA ALA A 168 -9.37 -7.14 -0.60
C ALA A 168 -9.64 -5.64 -0.74
N SER A 169 -8.60 -4.81 -0.80
CA SER A 169 -8.73 -3.37 -1.04
C SER A 169 -9.31 -3.06 -2.42
N ILE A 170 -8.92 -3.80 -3.46
CA ILE A 170 -9.49 -3.66 -4.81
C ILE A 170 -10.97 -4.07 -4.83
N LEU A 171 -11.33 -5.16 -4.15
CA LEU A 171 -12.72 -5.57 -3.98
C LEU A 171 -13.54 -4.49 -3.26
N THR A 172 -12.96 -3.77 -2.31
CA THR A 172 -13.62 -2.65 -1.64
C THR A 172 -13.95 -1.52 -2.61
N VAL A 173 -13.02 -1.14 -3.49
CA VAL A 173 -13.27 -0.15 -4.55
C VAL A 173 -14.32 -0.66 -5.54
N CYS A 174 -14.30 -1.94 -5.86
CA CYS A 174 -15.31 -2.58 -6.69
C CYS A 174 -16.73 -2.51 -6.08
N ALA A 175 -16.85 -2.81 -4.79
CA ALA A 175 -18.11 -2.70 -4.06
C ALA A 175 -18.64 -1.26 -4.04
N ARG A 176 -17.74 -0.27 -3.86
CA ARG A 176 -18.08 1.15 -3.96
C ARG A 176 -18.64 1.50 -5.33
N LEU A 177 -18.03 1.05 -6.41
CA LEU A 177 -18.53 1.25 -7.77
C LEU A 177 -19.95 0.68 -7.93
N TYR A 178 -20.17 -0.58 -7.50
CA TYR A 178 -21.48 -1.19 -7.60
C TYR A 178 -22.54 -0.47 -6.76
N LEU A 179 -22.15 0.07 -5.62
CA LEU A 179 -23.04 0.89 -4.80
C LEU A 179 -23.47 2.18 -5.52
N HIS A 180 -22.56 2.82 -6.26
CA HIS A 180 -22.85 4.04 -7.05
C HIS A 180 -23.73 3.78 -8.27
N VAL A 181 -23.72 2.57 -8.81
CA VAL A 181 -24.58 2.19 -9.93
C VAL A 181 -25.84 1.40 -9.48
N ASP A 182 -26.23 1.56 -8.23
CA ASP A 182 -27.43 0.96 -7.61
C ASP A 182 -27.50 -0.57 -7.68
N ARG A 183 -26.34 -1.23 -7.78
CA ARG A 183 -26.23 -2.69 -7.75
C ARG A 183 -25.93 -3.19 -6.33
N LEU A 184 -26.88 -2.94 -5.42
CA LEU A 184 -26.70 -3.21 -3.99
C LEU A 184 -26.44 -4.70 -3.68
N ASP A 185 -27.05 -5.61 -4.45
CA ASP A 185 -26.85 -7.05 -4.36
C ASP A 185 -25.39 -7.44 -4.58
N VAL A 186 -24.81 -6.97 -5.69
CA VAL A 186 -23.43 -7.25 -6.07
C VAL A 186 -22.44 -6.52 -5.14
N ALA A 187 -22.75 -5.27 -4.79
CA ALA A 187 -21.94 -4.50 -3.84
C ALA A 187 -21.82 -5.23 -2.50
N LYS A 188 -22.94 -5.80 -2.01
CA LYS A 188 -22.97 -6.56 -0.76
C LYS A 188 -22.10 -7.83 -0.84
N GLU A 189 -22.27 -8.63 -1.87
CA GLU A 189 -21.49 -9.86 -2.05
C GLU A 189 -19.99 -9.53 -2.12
N THR A 190 -19.62 -8.52 -2.90
CA THR A 190 -18.24 -8.10 -3.10
C THR A 190 -17.60 -7.60 -1.81
N ILE A 191 -18.29 -6.74 -1.04
CA ILE A 191 -17.73 -6.19 0.20
C ILE A 191 -17.60 -7.22 1.29
N LEU A 192 -18.54 -8.17 1.38
CA LEU A 192 -18.44 -9.27 2.33
C LEU A 192 -17.29 -10.22 1.98
N GLY A 193 -17.02 -10.42 0.69
CA GLY A 193 -15.83 -11.13 0.22
C GLY A 193 -14.54 -10.44 0.67
N ALA A 194 -14.44 -9.14 0.47
CA ALA A 194 -13.30 -8.33 0.92
C ALA A 194 -13.11 -8.38 2.44
N ALA A 195 -14.18 -8.19 3.20
CA ALA A 195 -14.16 -8.26 4.67
C ALA A 195 -13.73 -9.64 5.17
N GLY A 196 -14.23 -10.72 4.53
CA GLY A 196 -13.83 -12.09 4.85
C GLY A 196 -12.36 -12.40 4.58
N ILE A 197 -11.74 -11.72 3.61
CA ILE A 197 -10.28 -11.81 3.42
C ILE A 197 -9.58 -11.12 4.60
N PHE A 198 -9.92 -9.88 4.92
CA PHE A 198 -9.30 -9.16 6.04
C PHE A 198 -9.52 -9.83 7.40
N ASP A 199 -10.62 -10.56 7.60
CA ASP A 199 -10.87 -11.33 8.82
C ASP A 199 -9.90 -12.51 9.01
N ARG A 200 -9.33 -13.04 7.92
CA ARG A 200 -8.38 -14.16 7.95
C ARG A 200 -6.92 -13.70 8.06
N LEU A 201 -6.62 -12.45 7.72
CA LEU A 201 -5.26 -11.93 7.77
C LEU A 201 -4.83 -11.63 9.21
N GLN A 202 -3.59 -11.99 9.54
CA GLN A 202 -3.02 -11.70 10.85
C GLN A 202 -2.78 -10.19 11.00
N THR A 203 -3.05 -9.67 12.19
CA THR A 203 -2.97 -8.22 12.46
C THR A 203 -1.56 -7.68 12.27
N ASP A 204 -0.55 -8.48 12.57
CA ASP A 204 0.87 -8.07 12.52
C ASP A 204 1.40 -7.87 11.09
N CYS A 205 0.78 -8.54 10.11
CA CYS A 205 1.14 -8.43 8.70
C CYS A 205 0.40 -7.30 7.96
N LEU A 206 -0.53 -6.63 8.62
CA LEU A 206 -1.46 -5.68 8.00
C LEU A 206 -0.99 -4.23 8.03
N GLY A 207 0.19 -3.91 8.59
CA GLY A 207 0.62 -2.51 8.79
C GLY A 207 0.30 -1.58 7.61
N CYS A 208 0.58 -2.01 6.37
CA CYS A 208 0.29 -1.23 5.18
C CYS A 208 -1.17 -1.28 4.70
N CYS A 209 -2.01 -2.18 5.23
CA CYS A 209 -3.40 -2.38 4.82
C CYS A 209 -4.43 -2.05 5.92
N MET A 210 -4.00 -1.55 7.08
CA MET A 210 -4.90 -1.28 8.21
C MET A 210 -6.00 -0.27 7.87
N GLU A 211 -5.66 0.80 7.19
CA GLU A 211 -6.65 1.82 6.78
C GLU A 211 -7.65 1.24 5.78
N GLN A 212 -7.20 0.41 4.83
CA GLN A 212 -8.08 -0.26 3.87
C GLN A 212 -8.99 -1.27 4.55
N ARG A 213 -8.51 -1.96 5.59
CA ARG A 213 -9.33 -2.85 6.42
C ARG A 213 -10.45 -2.08 7.11
N LYS A 214 -10.14 -0.93 7.73
CA LYS A 214 -11.14 -0.04 8.33
C LYS A 214 -12.15 0.48 7.29
N GLU A 215 -11.65 0.94 6.14
CA GLU A 215 -12.52 1.39 5.04
C GLU A 215 -13.46 0.27 4.58
N THR A 216 -12.94 -0.97 4.44
CA THR A 216 -13.74 -2.15 4.08
C THR A 216 -14.85 -2.42 5.09
N TYR A 217 -14.53 -2.39 6.38
CA TYR A 217 -15.54 -2.63 7.42
C TYR A 217 -16.58 -1.52 7.50
N ASN A 218 -16.18 -0.26 7.36
CA ASN A 218 -17.12 0.87 7.31
C ASN A 218 -18.05 0.72 6.12
N MET A 219 -17.55 0.39 4.95
CA MET A 219 -18.36 0.18 3.75
C MET A 219 -19.26 -1.05 3.87
N ALA A 220 -18.80 -2.14 4.50
CA ALA A 220 -19.63 -3.31 4.77
C ALA A 220 -20.81 -2.95 5.68
N ALA A 221 -20.57 -2.18 6.73
CA ALA A 221 -21.63 -1.69 7.62
C ALA A 221 -22.64 -0.80 6.87
N GLU A 222 -22.16 0.11 6.02
CA GLU A 222 -23.03 0.98 5.20
C GLU A 222 -23.93 0.16 4.24
N ILE A 223 -23.33 -0.74 3.47
CA ILE A 223 -24.04 -1.57 2.48
C ILE A 223 -25.06 -2.49 3.16
N LEU A 224 -24.68 -3.11 4.29
CA LEU A 224 -25.57 -3.96 5.06
C LEU A 224 -26.76 -3.16 5.65
N THR A 225 -26.50 -1.96 6.14
CA THR A 225 -27.56 -1.05 6.62
C THR A 225 -28.53 -0.69 5.50
N LYS A 226 -28.02 -0.33 4.32
CA LYS A 226 -28.85 -0.05 3.13
C LYS A 226 -29.64 -1.28 2.65
N SER A 227 -29.11 -2.48 2.91
CA SER A 227 -29.78 -3.76 2.61
C SER A 227 -30.77 -4.21 3.69
N GLY A 228 -30.99 -3.42 4.74
CA GLY A 228 -31.88 -3.75 5.86
C GLY A 228 -31.33 -4.78 6.84
N GLN A 229 -30.04 -5.10 6.78
CA GLN A 229 -29.36 -6.11 7.61
C GLN A 229 -28.58 -5.46 8.78
N THR A 230 -29.28 -4.70 9.60
CA THR A 230 -28.72 -3.86 10.68
C THR A 230 -27.93 -4.66 11.74
N ASP A 231 -28.37 -5.87 12.07
CA ASP A 231 -27.66 -6.71 13.04
C ASP A 231 -26.28 -7.11 12.54
N GLN A 232 -26.20 -7.47 11.26
CA GLN A 232 -24.91 -7.79 10.62
C GLN A 232 -24.04 -6.55 10.44
N ALA A 233 -24.63 -5.39 10.14
CA ALA A 233 -23.88 -4.12 10.05
C ALA A 233 -23.20 -3.78 11.37
N THR A 234 -23.86 -4.02 12.50
CA THR A 234 -23.30 -3.77 13.84
C THR A 234 -22.04 -4.58 14.10
N VAL A 235 -21.92 -5.79 13.54
CA VAL A 235 -20.70 -6.61 13.66
C VAL A 235 -19.50 -5.90 13.05
N TYR A 236 -19.66 -5.25 11.91
CA TYR A 236 -18.58 -4.54 11.23
C TYR A 236 -18.27 -3.18 11.87
N ILE A 237 -19.28 -2.47 12.36
CA ILE A 237 -19.08 -1.22 13.13
C ILE A 237 -18.17 -1.48 14.34
N ASN A 238 -18.33 -2.60 15.01
CA ASN A 238 -17.53 -2.95 16.18
C ASN A 238 -16.10 -3.42 15.87
N LYS A 239 -15.75 -3.59 14.58
CA LYS A 239 -14.40 -3.99 14.13
C LYS A 239 -13.52 -2.80 13.75
N VAL A 240 -14.09 -1.60 13.62
CA VAL A 240 -13.39 -0.36 13.24
C VAL A 240 -12.75 0.29 14.45
#